data_f6f5be54cb9c72f5f8a2f01b25d308f0
#
_entry.id   f6f5be54cb9c72f5f8a2f01b25d308f0
#
_cell.length_a   1.000
_cell.length_b   1.000
_cell.length_c   1.000
_cell.angle_alpha   90.00
_cell.angle_beta   90.00
_cell.angle_gamma   90.00
#
_symmetry.space_group_name_H-M   'P 1'
#
loop_
_entity.id
_entity.type
_entity.pdbx_description
1 polymer ?
#
loop_
_entity_poly.entity_id
_entity_poly.type
_entity_poly.pdbx_seq_one_letter_code
_entity_poly.pdbx_strand_id
1 'polypeptide(L)'
;MRDRIPPPPSPVPSRRRVLRGTLALGATGATALAAAGCGSTLAQGFTGGAPEPDRLNFWNPFTGGDGERMLAMQQVFRSTHRSVDLRSATFLWGNPYYTKLTLATLGGRPPQVAVTHLSKVPTLVEAGLLTELHSADLARHGLTPDRFDARPWGKSQVDGVLHAVPIDTHPFVLYFRTDIAEKAGLLDRQGRLTDLDGPDAFIDAMRAAKEVTGAWGGSIASVKDASTQFRLFWSLYRQLGGGDLVADRGRRVVVDTAAAAEALAYMRRLTKEKVVPPAADGQGGAITLLNTGKAGFLMDGVWQVLAVKSAKVKFDMRPLPRIFKDAPYACAADSHALVLPKAPSEKARRLDMSLEFIASMLHSSNLWAEGGHVPAWLPTQRSHTYRELVPQSHYAAAADGAVYDPAAWYGGAGSTLQQVVGDAATSVFTGATGPTAGAERIRRELRELAARPAPV
;
A
#
# COMPACT_ATOMS: atom_id res chain seq x y z
N MET A 1 -8.81 66.99 -30.72
CA MET A 1 -8.44 65.70 -30.11
C MET A 1 -8.56 64.63 -31.20
N ARG A 2 -7.42 64.17 -31.71
CA ARG A 2 -7.41 63.17 -32.81
C ARG A 2 -7.20 61.83 -32.18
N ASP A 3 -8.19 60.93 -32.26
CA ASP A 3 -8.14 59.55 -31.84
C ASP A 3 -7.12 58.76 -32.68
N ARG A 4 -6.13 58.16 -31.99
CA ARG A 4 -5.17 57.28 -32.61
C ARG A 4 -5.74 55.85 -32.57
N ILE A 5 -6.00 55.27 -33.74
CA ILE A 5 -6.36 53.89 -33.94
C ILE A 5 -5.11 53.03 -33.69
N PRO A 6 -5.19 51.95 -32.86
CA PRO A 6 -4.08 51.03 -32.65
C PRO A 6 -3.80 50.16 -33.89
N PRO A 7 -2.54 49.75 -34.13
CA PRO A 7 -2.20 48.91 -35.27
C PRO A 7 -2.74 47.48 -35.15
N PRO A 8 -2.98 46.77 -36.29
CA PRO A 8 -3.52 45.41 -36.28
C PRO A 8 -2.50 44.41 -35.76
N PRO A 9 -2.95 43.30 -35.15
CA PRO A 9 -2.06 42.26 -34.61
C PRO A 9 -1.33 41.51 -35.73
N SER A 10 -0.04 41.15 -35.45
CA SER A 10 0.82 40.41 -36.34
C SER A 10 0.27 38.99 -36.61
N PRO A 11 0.40 38.44 -37.81
CA PRO A 11 -0.13 37.13 -38.15
C PRO A 11 0.65 36.00 -37.47
N VAL A 12 -0.08 35.12 -36.77
CA VAL A 12 0.44 33.90 -36.16
C VAL A 12 0.87 32.90 -37.27
N PRO A 13 2.09 32.36 -37.28
CA PRO A 13 2.53 31.43 -38.31
C PRO A 13 1.76 30.10 -38.25
N SER A 14 1.25 29.65 -39.41
CA SER A 14 0.49 28.41 -39.50
C SER A 14 1.37 27.18 -39.29
N ARG A 15 0.82 26.12 -38.64
CA ARG A 15 1.50 24.84 -38.31
C ARG A 15 2.23 24.19 -39.51
N ARG A 16 1.89 24.50 -40.73
CA ARG A 16 2.56 23.97 -41.94
C ARG A 16 3.89 24.64 -42.29
N ARG A 17 4.20 25.82 -41.76
CA ARG A 17 5.50 26.49 -42.01
C ARG A 17 6.58 26.07 -40.98
N VAL A 18 6.18 25.62 -39.80
CA VAL A 18 7.13 25.12 -38.75
C VAL A 18 7.71 23.77 -39.15
N LEU A 19 6.96 22.92 -39.86
CA LEU A 19 7.38 21.58 -40.28
C LEU A 19 8.34 21.56 -41.50
N ARG A 20 8.52 22.64 -42.22
CA ARG A 20 9.46 22.69 -43.37
C ARG A 20 10.83 23.30 -43.04
N GLY A 21 10.98 23.94 -41.90
CA GLY A 21 12.24 24.53 -41.44
C GLY A 21 13.16 23.59 -40.64
N THR A 22 12.67 22.44 -40.20
CA THR A 22 13.41 21.51 -39.31
C THR A 22 14.06 20.32 -40.04
N LEU A 23 13.92 20.20 -41.36
CA LEU A 23 14.49 19.10 -42.15
C LEU A 23 15.87 19.39 -42.78
N ALA A 24 16.41 20.60 -42.67
CA ALA A 24 17.68 20.98 -43.31
C ALA A 24 18.89 21.09 -42.32
N LEU A 25 18.69 20.91 -41.03
CA LEU A 25 19.77 20.92 -40.00
C LEU A 25 19.96 19.56 -39.27
N GLY A 26 19.35 18.50 -39.81
CA GLY A 26 19.28 17.19 -39.16
C GLY A 26 20.41 16.19 -39.53
N ALA A 27 21.29 16.51 -40.48
CA ALA A 27 22.21 15.48 -41.00
C ALA A 27 23.63 15.48 -40.41
N THR A 28 24.03 16.50 -39.65
CA THR A 28 25.38 16.57 -39.05
C THR A 28 25.40 16.53 -37.50
N GLY A 29 24.24 16.53 -36.85
CA GLY A 29 24.14 16.44 -35.40
C GLY A 29 23.80 15.04 -34.85
N ALA A 30 23.46 14.08 -35.70
CA ALA A 30 22.98 12.76 -35.27
C ALA A 30 24.08 11.82 -34.76
N THR A 31 25.34 12.04 -35.10
CA THR A 31 26.47 11.22 -34.64
C THR A 31 27.06 11.66 -33.30
N ALA A 32 26.85 12.90 -32.86
CA ALA A 32 27.38 13.39 -31.58
C ALA A 32 26.41 13.13 -30.40
N LEU A 33 25.09 12.97 -30.65
CA LEU A 33 24.11 12.64 -29.61
C LEU A 33 24.04 11.14 -29.27
N ALA A 34 24.49 10.26 -30.18
CA ALA A 34 24.57 8.83 -29.91
C ALA A 34 25.71 8.45 -28.93
N ALA A 35 26.76 9.28 -28.81
CA ALA A 35 27.85 9.04 -27.88
C ALA A 35 27.63 9.66 -26.48
N ALA A 36 26.75 10.65 -26.34
CA ALA A 36 26.46 11.30 -25.05
C ALA A 36 25.28 10.66 -24.29
N GLY A 37 24.53 9.75 -24.92
CA GLY A 37 23.33 9.11 -24.35
C GLY A 37 23.61 7.93 -23.40
N CYS A 38 24.83 7.43 -23.32
CA CYS A 38 25.15 6.21 -22.54
C CYS A 38 25.52 6.43 -21.08
N GLY A 39 25.46 7.64 -20.57
CA GLY A 39 25.98 7.97 -19.23
C GLY A 39 25.05 8.68 -18.26
N SER A 40 23.82 9.03 -18.64
CA SER A 40 22.95 9.73 -17.68
C SER A 40 22.33 8.74 -16.68
N THR A 41 22.50 9.00 -15.38
CA THR A 41 21.91 8.24 -14.27
C THR A 41 20.40 8.07 -14.38
N LEU A 42 19.72 9.00 -15.06
CA LEU A 42 18.28 8.92 -15.38
C LEU A 42 17.98 7.86 -16.46
N ALA A 43 18.77 7.78 -17.54
CA ALA A 43 18.57 6.77 -18.58
C ALA A 43 18.86 5.35 -18.06
N GLN A 44 19.85 5.18 -17.18
CA GLN A 44 20.16 3.89 -16.55
C GLN A 44 19.06 3.45 -15.58
N GLY A 45 18.43 4.36 -14.84
CA GLY A 45 17.26 4.07 -13.99
C GLY A 45 16.04 3.62 -14.80
N PHE A 46 15.89 4.08 -16.03
CA PHE A 46 14.74 3.73 -16.91
C PHE A 46 14.94 2.45 -17.72
N THR A 47 16.17 2.06 -18.03
CA THR A 47 16.45 0.93 -18.93
C THR A 47 17.01 -0.30 -18.23
N GLY A 48 17.29 -0.21 -16.92
CA GLY A 48 17.92 -1.31 -16.19
C GLY A 48 19.25 -1.74 -16.83
N GLY A 49 20.19 -0.84 -17.05
CA GLY A 49 21.43 -1.03 -17.81
C GLY A 49 21.98 -2.46 -17.89
N ALA A 50 22.86 -2.73 -18.86
CA ALA A 50 23.51 -4.04 -18.97
C ALA A 50 24.11 -4.46 -17.62
N PRO A 51 23.91 -5.68 -17.17
CA PRO A 51 24.29 -6.07 -15.82
C PRO A 51 25.83 -6.15 -15.72
N GLU A 52 26.38 -5.25 -14.95
CA GLU A 52 27.76 -5.35 -14.50
C GLU A 52 27.87 -6.33 -13.33
N PRO A 53 28.99 -7.06 -13.17
CA PRO A 53 29.10 -8.15 -12.18
C PRO A 53 28.80 -7.77 -10.74
N ASP A 54 29.05 -6.52 -10.34
CA ASP A 54 28.90 -6.04 -8.97
C ASP A 54 27.75 -5.01 -8.80
N ARG A 55 26.89 -4.89 -9.79
CA ARG A 55 25.74 -3.98 -9.75
C ARG A 55 24.45 -4.70 -9.36
N LEU A 56 23.77 -4.16 -8.34
CA LEU A 56 22.44 -4.58 -7.90
C LEU A 56 21.43 -3.47 -8.14
N ASN A 57 20.46 -3.70 -9.02
CA ASN A 57 19.33 -2.79 -9.24
C ASN A 57 18.16 -3.19 -8.35
N PHE A 58 17.67 -2.25 -7.55
CA PHE A 58 16.56 -2.42 -6.65
C PHE A 58 15.44 -1.41 -6.97
N TRP A 59 14.21 -1.90 -7.12
CA TRP A 59 13.05 -1.05 -7.38
C TRP A 59 12.02 -1.14 -6.25
N ASN A 60 11.49 0.03 -5.86
CA ASN A 60 10.49 0.12 -4.81
C ASN A 60 9.51 1.27 -5.07
N PRO A 61 8.29 1.24 -4.47
CA PRO A 61 7.28 2.29 -4.60
C PRO A 61 7.24 3.25 -3.39
N PHE A 62 8.23 3.26 -2.52
CA PHE A 62 8.14 3.94 -1.23
C PHE A 62 8.54 5.41 -1.31
N THR A 63 7.67 6.28 -0.82
CA THR A 63 7.88 7.72 -0.68
C THR A 63 7.56 8.18 0.75
N GLY A 64 7.83 9.44 1.08
CA GLY A 64 7.57 9.96 2.43
C GLY A 64 8.31 9.17 3.51
N GLY A 65 7.63 8.89 4.62
CA GLY A 65 8.21 8.19 5.76
C GLY A 65 8.72 6.79 5.43
N ASP A 66 7.96 6.01 4.65
CA ASP A 66 8.39 4.68 4.20
C ASP A 66 9.62 4.77 3.30
N GLY A 67 9.68 5.79 2.44
CA GLY A 67 10.86 6.05 1.61
C GLY A 67 12.12 6.33 2.44
N GLU A 68 11.99 7.12 3.51
CA GLU A 68 13.11 7.38 4.43
C GLU A 68 13.57 6.12 5.14
N ARG A 69 12.66 5.27 5.61
CA ARG A 69 13.00 4.00 6.26
C ARG A 69 13.67 3.03 5.29
N MET A 70 13.13 2.92 4.08
CA MET A 70 13.72 2.09 3.03
C MET A 70 15.13 2.56 2.63
N LEU A 71 15.37 3.86 2.55
CA LEU A 71 16.71 4.40 2.31
C LEU A 71 17.68 4.10 3.45
N ALA A 72 17.22 4.17 4.71
CA ALA A 72 18.05 3.82 5.87
C ALA A 72 18.49 2.35 5.83
N MET A 73 17.57 1.42 5.51
CA MET A 73 17.90 0.00 5.35
C MET A 73 18.90 -0.23 4.22
N GLN A 74 18.76 0.46 3.07
CA GLN A 74 19.71 0.41 1.96
C GLN A 74 21.10 0.95 2.35
N GLN A 75 21.16 1.96 3.24
CA GLN A 75 22.42 2.48 3.73
C GLN A 75 23.16 1.47 4.61
N VAL A 76 22.46 0.68 5.41
CA VAL A 76 23.04 -0.44 6.16
C VAL A 76 23.71 -1.42 5.18
N PHE A 77 23.01 -1.84 4.12
CA PHE A 77 23.59 -2.71 3.10
C PHE A 77 24.83 -2.08 2.45
N ARG A 78 24.76 -0.82 2.01
CA ARG A 78 25.91 -0.13 1.38
C ARG A 78 27.13 -0.04 2.31
N SER A 79 26.93 0.10 3.60
CA SER A 79 28.03 0.23 4.57
C SER A 79 28.80 -1.09 4.78
N THR A 80 28.10 -2.21 4.66
CA THR A 80 28.63 -3.57 4.85
C THR A 80 29.09 -4.23 3.55
N HIS A 81 28.54 -3.81 2.38
CA HIS A 81 28.80 -4.40 1.07
C HIS A 81 29.37 -3.36 0.10
N ARG A 82 30.52 -2.78 0.44
CA ARG A 82 31.13 -1.65 -0.29
C ARG A 82 31.53 -1.97 -1.72
N SER A 83 31.72 -3.25 -2.07
CA SER A 83 32.02 -3.70 -3.43
C SER A 83 30.79 -3.79 -4.33
N VAL A 84 29.59 -3.70 -3.78
CA VAL A 84 28.33 -3.78 -4.53
C VAL A 84 27.83 -2.38 -4.88
N ASP A 85 27.67 -2.08 -6.17
CA ASP A 85 27.05 -0.85 -6.67
C ASP A 85 25.50 -1.00 -6.59
N LEU A 86 24.92 -0.72 -5.42
CA LEU A 86 23.47 -0.73 -5.23
C LEU A 86 22.82 0.48 -5.90
N ARG A 87 22.08 0.25 -6.97
CA ARG A 87 21.27 1.24 -7.70
C ARG A 87 19.79 1.08 -7.34
N SER A 88 19.24 2.06 -6.64
CA SER A 88 17.84 2.06 -6.25
C SER A 88 17.03 3.05 -7.09
N ALA A 89 15.83 2.64 -7.52
CA ALA A 89 14.87 3.51 -8.18
C ALA A 89 13.52 3.43 -7.45
N THR A 90 12.94 4.60 -7.18
CA THR A 90 11.62 4.74 -6.56
C THR A 90 10.61 5.19 -7.61
N PHE A 91 9.46 4.55 -7.66
CA PHE A 91 8.37 4.85 -8.58
C PHE A 91 7.09 5.20 -7.83
N LEU A 92 6.18 5.90 -8.50
CA LEU A 92 4.88 6.21 -7.93
C LEU A 92 4.11 4.92 -7.61
N TRP A 93 3.60 4.82 -6.38
CA TRP A 93 2.85 3.68 -5.87
C TRP A 93 1.60 3.35 -6.72
N GLY A 94 1.21 2.08 -6.72
CA GLY A 94 0.02 1.58 -7.40
C GLY A 94 0.28 1.17 -8.85
N ASN A 95 -0.71 1.34 -9.71
CA ASN A 95 -0.64 0.91 -11.12
C ASN A 95 0.60 1.40 -11.88
N PRO A 96 1.09 2.65 -11.73
CA PRO A 96 2.28 3.10 -12.42
C PRO A 96 3.51 2.25 -12.11
N TYR A 97 3.72 1.88 -10.84
CA TYR A 97 4.81 1.01 -10.43
C TYR A 97 4.71 -0.39 -11.03
N TYR A 98 3.55 -1.04 -10.87
CA TYR A 98 3.35 -2.41 -11.35
C TYR A 98 3.41 -2.50 -12.87
N THR A 99 2.85 -1.53 -13.60
CA THR A 99 2.98 -1.45 -15.06
C THR A 99 4.44 -1.34 -15.48
N LYS A 100 5.23 -0.48 -14.80
CA LYS A 100 6.66 -0.31 -15.09
C LYS A 100 7.42 -1.61 -14.83
N LEU A 101 7.17 -2.28 -13.71
CA LEU A 101 7.81 -3.55 -13.35
C LEU A 101 7.48 -4.64 -14.37
N THR A 102 6.21 -4.79 -14.74
CA THR A 102 5.74 -5.74 -15.75
C THR A 102 6.42 -5.50 -17.10
N LEU A 103 6.39 -4.26 -17.61
CA LEU A 103 6.98 -3.93 -18.91
C LEU A 103 8.51 -4.13 -18.92
N ALA A 104 9.21 -3.81 -17.84
CA ALA A 104 10.64 -4.04 -17.73
C ALA A 104 10.98 -5.53 -17.73
N THR A 105 10.16 -6.35 -17.04
CA THR A 105 10.34 -7.81 -16.98
C THR A 105 10.08 -8.45 -18.35
N LEU A 106 8.97 -8.10 -19.00
CA LEU A 106 8.66 -8.57 -20.35
C LEU A 106 9.70 -8.12 -21.38
N GLY A 107 10.24 -6.91 -21.22
CA GLY A 107 11.31 -6.38 -22.06
C GLY A 107 12.71 -6.96 -21.76
N GLY A 108 12.83 -7.94 -20.87
CA GLY A 108 14.08 -8.62 -20.54
C GLY A 108 15.10 -7.75 -19.77
N ARG A 109 14.65 -6.64 -19.16
CA ARG A 109 15.50 -5.70 -18.40
C ARG A 109 14.92 -5.35 -17.03
N PRO A 110 14.52 -6.34 -16.21
CA PRO A 110 14.02 -6.07 -14.87
C PRO A 110 15.15 -5.66 -13.91
N PRO A 111 14.80 -5.09 -12.73
CA PRO A 111 15.73 -5.03 -11.60
C PRO A 111 16.04 -6.44 -11.09
N GLN A 112 17.15 -6.62 -10.37
CA GLN A 112 17.47 -7.88 -9.70
C GLN A 112 16.51 -8.14 -8.53
N VAL A 113 16.19 -7.09 -7.76
CA VAL A 113 15.23 -7.17 -6.65
C VAL A 113 14.19 -6.06 -6.80
N ALA A 114 12.94 -6.40 -6.55
CA ALA A 114 11.84 -5.44 -6.52
C ALA A 114 10.97 -5.64 -5.28
N VAL A 115 10.35 -4.57 -4.81
CA VAL A 115 9.28 -4.67 -3.82
C VAL A 115 7.98 -5.05 -4.52
N THR A 116 7.17 -5.88 -3.89
CA THR A 116 5.77 -6.10 -4.26
C THR A 116 4.89 -6.17 -3.02
N HIS A 117 3.59 -6.06 -3.19
CA HIS A 117 2.62 -6.45 -2.18
C HIS A 117 2.30 -7.94 -2.35
N LEU A 118 2.13 -8.68 -1.26
CA LEU A 118 1.81 -10.10 -1.32
C LEU A 118 0.48 -10.36 -2.05
N SER A 119 -0.46 -9.45 -1.95
CA SER A 119 -1.71 -9.50 -2.72
C SER A 119 -1.53 -9.44 -4.25
N LYS A 120 -0.36 -8.99 -4.75
CA LYS A 120 -0.01 -8.96 -6.18
C LYS A 120 0.77 -10.19 -6.66
N VAL A 121 1.35 -10.95 -5.74
CA VAL A 121 2.20 -12.10 -6.09
C VAL A 121 1.47 -13.11 -6.99
N PRO A 122 0.22 -13.53 -6.71
CA PRO A 122 -0.47 -14.48 -7.58
C PRO A 122 -0.60 -13.99 -9.03
N THR A 123 -0.93 -12.71 -9.22
CA THR A 123 -1.05 -12.11 -10.57
C THR A 123 0.30 -12.06 -11.31
N LEU A 124 1.37 -11.71 -10.61
CA LEU A 124 2.71 -11.63 -11.20
C LEU A 124 3.25 -13.04 -11.54
N VAL A 125 2.92 -14.05 -10.73
CA VAL A 125 3.27 -15.46 -10.99
C VAL A 125 2.50 -15.99 -12.19
N GLU A 126 1.18 -15.74 -12.26
CA GLU A 126 0.34 -16.19 -13.39
C GLU A 126 0.81 -15.57 -14.72
N ALA A 127 1.30 -14.34 -14.67
CA ALA A 127 1.91 -13.65 -15.81
C ALA A 127 3.37 -14.12 -16.11
N GLY A 128 3.92 -15.07 -15.37
CA GLY A 128 5.28 -15.58 -15.57
C GLY A 128 6.39 -14.58 -15.28
N LEU A 129 6.14 -13.58 -14.42
CA LEU A 129 7.02 -12.45 -14.21
C LEU A 129 7.98 -12.62 -13.02
N LEU A 130 7.80 -13.63 -12.17
CA LEU A 130 8.62 -13.85 -10.98
C LEU A 130 9.45 -15.13 -11.09
N THR A 131 10.64 -15.08 -10.51
CA THR A 131 11.52 -16.24 -10.33
C THR A 131 11.06 -17.03 -9.10
N GLU A 132 11.09 -18.34 -9.18
CA GLU A 132 10.89 -19.24 -8.05
C GLU A 132 12.07 -19.17 -7.08
N LEU A 133 11.79 -19.18 -5.79
CA LEU A 133 12.80 -19.14 -4.72
C LEU A 133 12.95 -20.51 -4.10
N HIS A 134 14.15 -21.08 -4.24
CA HIS A 134 14.42 -22.42 -3.71
C HIS A 134 14.90 -22.35 -2.24
N SER A 135 14.34 -23.22 -1.39
CA SER A 135 14.65 -23.26 0.04
C SER A 135 16.13 -23.43 0.35
N ALA A 136 16.86 -24.21 -0.46
CA ALA A 136 18.30 -24.40 -0.30
C ALA A 136 19.12 -23.11 -0.52
N ASP A 137 18.69 -22.27 -1.49
CA ASP A 137 19.33 -20.98 -1.75
C ASP A 137 19.06 -20.01 -0.62
N LEU A 138 17.81 -19.91 -0.19
CA LEU A 138 17.39 -19.07 0.94
C LEU A 138 18.10 -19.45 2.25
N ALA A 139 18.22 -20.74 2.54
CA ALA A 139 18.83 -21.24 3.76
C ALA A 139 20.32 -20.83 3.90
N ARG A 140 21.06 -20.72 2.77
CA ARG A 140 22.45 -20.22 2.79
C ARG A 140 22.57 -18.79 3.32
N HIS A 141 21.48 -18.00 3.21
CA HIS A 141 21.39 -16.63 3.73
C HIS A 141 20.59 -16.55 5.05
N GLY A 142 20.29 -17.70 5.67
CA GLY A 142 19.55 -17.77 6.93
C GLY A 142 18.06 -17.44 6.80
N LEU A 143 17.52 -17.45 5.57
CA LEU A 143 16.12 -17.13 5.28
C LEU A 143 15.29 -18.43 5.30
N THR A 144 15.06 -18.98 6.49
CA THR A 144 14.32 -20.22 6.69
C THR A 144 12.89 -19.96 7.15
N PRO A 145 11.89 -20.82 6.82
CA PRO A 145 10.47 -20.58 7.13
C PRO A 145 10.18 -20.31 8.60
N ASP A 146 10.89 -20.97 9.52
CA ASP A 146 10.76 -20.81 10.97
C ASP A 146 11.15 -19.43 11.51
N ARG A 147 11.81 -18.63 10.68
CA ARG A 147 12.19 -17.24 10.99
C ARG A 147 11.18 -16.21 10.55
N PHE A 148 10.09 -16.62 9.90
CA PHE A 148 9.05 -15.72 9.41
C PHE A 148 7.72 -15.97 10.13
N ASP A 149 6.91 -14.93 10.22
CA ASP A 149 5.50 -15.08 10.54
C ASP A 149 4.84 -15.97 9.48
N ALA A 150 4.11 -16.98 9.96
CA ALA A 150 3.55 -18.03 9.10
C ALA A 150 2.53 -17.49 8.08
N ARG A 151 1.81 -16.41 8.43
CA ARG A 151 0.77 -15.85 7.57
C ARG A 151 1.34 -15.16 6.32
N PRO A 152 2.21 -14.15 6.43
CA PRO A 152 2.84 -13.56 5.24
C PRO A 152 3.74 -14.56 4.51
N TRP A 153 4.42 -15.48 5.22
CA TRP A 153 5.19 -16.54 4.58
C TRP A 153 4.31 -17.46 3.71
N GLY A 154 3.15 -17.89 4.21
CA GLY A 154 2.20 -18.67 3.43
C GLY A 154 1.65 -17.91 2.23
N LYS A 155 1.40 -16.60 2.36
CA LYS A 155 0.96 -15.73 1.27
C LYS A 155 2.03 -15.45 0.22
N SER A 156 3.31 -15.69 0.53
CA SER A 156 4.42 -15.59 -0.41
C SER A 156 4.50 -16.77 -1.38
N GLN A 157 3.67 -17.80 -1.17
CA GLN A 157 3.61 -19.00 -1.98
C GLN A 157 2.39 -18.99 -2.90
N VAL A 158 2.59 -19.47 -4.12
CA VAL A 158 1.54 -19.74 -5.09
C VAL A 158 1.65 -21.22 -5.49
N ASP A 159 0.57 -21.97 -5.31
CA ASP A 159 0.53 -23.43 -5.57
C ASP A 159 1.67 -24.20 -4.85
N GLY A 160 2.04 -23.76 -3.65
CA GLY A 160 3.10 -24.35 -2.83
C GLY A 160 4.53 -23.95 -3.21
N VAL A 161 4.71 -23.13 -4.23
CA VAL A 161 6.01 -22.60 -4.67
C VAL A 161 6.24 -21.20 -4.14
N LEU A 162 7.38 -20.95 -3.53
CA LEU A 162 7.75 -19.65 -2.99
C LEU A 162 8.23 -18.71 -4.09
N HIS A 163 7.69 -17.48 -4.14
CA HIS A 163 8.03 -16.46 -5.12
C HIS A 163 8.41 -15.10 -4.51
N ALA A 164 8.26 -14.95 -3.20
CA ALA A 164 8.51 -13.70 -2.52
C ALA A 164 9.08 -13.94 -1.11
N VAL A 165 9.81 -12.97 -0.58
CA VAL A 165 10.26 -12.95 0.81
C VAL A 165 9.57 -11.79 1.52
N PRO A 166 8.67 -12.06 2.49
CA PRO A 166 7.89 -11.01 3.15
C PRO A 166 8.76 -10.16 4.06
N ILE A 167 8.51 -8.84 4.08
CA ILE A 167 9.21 -7.88 4.95
C ILE A 167 8.35 -7.59 6.17
N ASP A 168 7.04 -7.44 5.99
CA ASP A 168 6.10 -6.96 7.02
C ASP A 168 4.71 -7.55 6.87
N THR A 169 3.85 -7.16 7.81
CA THR A 169 2.39 -7.04 7.66
C THR A 169 2.01 -5.61 8.01
N HIS A 170 1.19 -4.96 7.17
CA HIS A 170 0.73 -3.59 7.39
C HIS A 170 -0.80 -3.52 7.48
N PRO A 171 -1.34 -3.71 8.70
CA PRO A 171 -2.78 -3.74 8.94
C PRO A 171 -3.42 -2.34 8.90
N PHE A 172 -4.73 -2.33 8.65
CA PHE A 172 -5.60 -1.20 8.88
C PHE A 172 -5.95 -1.13 10.36
N VAL A 173 -5.74 0.04 11.00
CA VAL A 173 -5.73 0.20 12.46
C VAL A 173 -6.49 1.45 12.89
N LEU A 174 -6.60 1.63 14.21
CA LEU A 174 -7.16 2.82 14.84
C LEU A 174 -6.07 3.66 15.48
N TYR A 175 -5.95 4.91 15.06
CA TYR A 175 -5.20 5.97 15.75
C TYR A 175 -6.15 6.73 16.67
N PHE A 176 -5.67 7.20 17.79
CA PHE A 176 -6.44 8.07 18.67
C PHE A 176 -5.58 9.13 19.35
N ARG A 177 -6.17 10.30 19.57
CA ARG A 177 -5.58 11.38 20.34
C ARG A 177 -5.74 11.07 21.83
N THR A 178 -4.63 10.84 22.54
CA THR A 178 -4.68 10.48 23.95
C THR A 178 -5.21 11.64 24.83
N ASP A 179 -4.91 12.87 24.50
CA ASP A 179 -5.42 14.07 25.20
C ASP A 179 -6.93 14.30 24.98
N ILE A 180 -7.49 13.89 23.85
CA ILE A 180 -8.93 13.93 23.59
C ILE A 180 -9.62 12.74 24.27
N ALA A 181 -9.05 11.55 24.17
CA ALA A 181 -9.59 10.35 24.80
C ALA A 181 -9.63 10.47 26.33
N GLU A 182 -8.61 11.09 26.94
CA GLU A 182 -8.60 11.41 28.38
C GLU A 182 -9.75 12.32 28.77
N LYS A 183 -9.93 13.45 28.07
CA LYS A 183 -11.03 14.40 28.31
C LYS A 183 -12.41 13.80 28.06
N ALA A 184 -12.50 12.85 27.14
CA ALA A 184 -13.73 12.14 26.80
C ALA A 184 -14.05 10.99 27.78
N GLY A 185 -13.18 10.73 28.79
CA GLY A 185 -13.36 9.63 29.72
C GLY A 185 -13.19 8.23 29.13
N LEU A 186 -12.43 8.13 28.04
CA LEU A 186 -12.23 6.90 27.28
C LEU A 186 -10.92 6.16 27.66
N LEU A 187 -10.18 6.65 28.65
CA LEU A 187 -8.97 5.98 29.14
C LEU A 187 -9.25 5.27 30.49
N ASP A 188 -8.67 4.10 30.64
CA ASP A 188 -8.64 3.37 31.92
C ASP A 188 -7.64 4.01 32.90
N ARG A 189 -7.54 3.48 34.12
CA ARG A 189 -6.61 3.98 35.15
C ARG A 189 -5.13 3.84 34.78
N GLN A 190 -4.80 3.02 33.77
CA GLN A 190 -3.47 2.81 33.24
C GLN A 190 -3.20 3.69 32.00
N GLY A 191 -4.14 4.57 31.63
CA GLY A 191 -4.03 5.44 30.45
C GLY A 191 -4.26 4.72 29.12
N ARG A 192 -4.80 3.51 29.13
CA ARG A 192 -5.12 2.74 27.91
C ARG A 192 -6.56 3.02 27.49
N LEU A 193 -6.79 3.03 26.20
CA LEU A 193 -8.13 3.18 25.63
C LEU A 193 -9.03 2.03 26.12
N THR A 194 -10.23 2.36 26.61
CA THR A 194 -11.25 1.38 27.03
C THR A 194 -11.64 0.46 25.87
N ASP A 195 -12.39 -0.60 26.18
CA ASP A 195 -12.89 -1.50 25.13
C ASP A 195 -13.87 -0.76 24.22
N LEU A 196 -13.61 -0.82 22.92
CA LEU A 196 -14.42 -0.23 21.86
C LEU A 196 -15.11 -1.28 20.98
N ASP A 197 -15.05 -2.55 21.38
CA ASP A 197 -15.59 -3.65 20.59
C ASP A 197 -17.11 -3.67 20.62
N GLY A 198 -17.69 -3.73 19.44
CA GLY A 198 -19.13 -3.71 19.23
C GLY A 198 -19.62 -2.48 18.45
N PRO A 199 -20.74 -2.61 17.75
CA PRO A 199 -21.23 -1.56 16.84
C PRO A 199 -21.63 -0.28 17.56
N ASP A 200 -22.12 -0.38 18.79
CA ASP A 200 -22.52 0.79 19.58
C ASP A 200 -21.35 1.37 20.38
N ALA A 201 -20.51 0.52 21.02
CA ALA A 201 -19.40 0.97 21.84
C ALA A 201 -18.43 1.89 21.07
N PHE A 202 -18.09 1.54 19.81
CA PHE A 202 -17.22 2.36 18.97
C PHE A 202 -17.86 3.68 18.58
N ILE A 203 -19.17 3.69 18.27
CA ILE A 203 -19.91 4.92 17.95
C ILE A 203 -20.03 5.81 19.19
N ASP A 204 -20.32 5.24 20.36
CA ASP A 204 -20.42 6.00 21.62
C ASP A 204 -19.09 6.65 21.99
N ALA A 205 -17.98 5.93 21.81
CA ALA A 205 -16.66 6.53 21.99
C ALA A 205 -16.40 7.69 21.01
N MET A 206 -16.81 7.55 19.76
CA MET A 206 -16.71 8.65 18.80
C MET A 206 -17.63 9.83 19.17
N ARG A 207 -18.84 9.59 19.73
CA ARG A 207 -19.69 10.67 20.24
C ARG A 207 -19.02 11.41 21.40
N ALA A 208 -18.47 10.68 22.37
CA ALA A 208 -17.72 11.27 23.48
C ALA A 208 -16.51 12.10 23.00
N ALA A 209 -15.75 11.59 22.05
CA ALA A 209 -14.65 12.34 21.46
C ALA A 209 -15.13 13.59 20.69
N LYS A 210 -16.28 13.51 20.01
CA LYS A 210 -16.89 14.64 19.30
C LYS A 210 -17.29 15.76 20.23
N GLU A 211 -17.85 15.47 21.39
CA GLU A 211 -18.15 16.50 22.42
C GLU A 211 -16.88 17.26 22.83
N VAL A 212 -15.75 16.59 22.96
CA VAL A 212 -14.46 17.21 23.29
C VAL A 212 -13.89 18.03 22.14
N THR A 213 -13.99 17.52 20.89
CA THR A 213 -13.41 18.21 19.73
C THR A 213 -14.26 19.39 19.22
N GLY A 214 -15.54 19.38 19.53
CA GLY A 214 -16.54 20.30 18.96
C GLY A 214 -16.75 20.13 17.44
N ALA A 215 -16.21 19.06 16.83
CA ALA A 215 -16.26 18.84 15.39
C ALA A 215 -16.64 17.36 15.07
N TRP A 216 -15.67 16.45 15.14
CA TRP A 216 -15.87 15.05 14.76
C TRP A 216 -15.29 14.11 15.83
N GLY A 217 -15.93 12.95 16.02
CA GLY A 217 -15.37 11.90 16.87
C GLY A 217 -14.21 11.19 16.20
N GLY A 218 -14.36 10.87 14.92
CA GLY A 218 -13.34 10.20 14.13
C GLY A 218 -13.20 10.75 12.73
N SER A 219 -12.20 10.26 12.00
CA SER A 219 -11.94 10.55 10.60
C SER A 219 -11.50 9.31 9.84
N ILE A 220 -11.75 9.31 8.53
CA ILE A 220 -11.31 8.32 7.55
C ILE A 220 -11.31 8.97 6.17
N ALA A 221 -10.35 8.66 5.32
CA ALA A 221 -10.35 9.12 3.93
C ALA A 221 -11.57 8.57 3.18
N SER A 222 -12.33 9.44 2.52
CA SER A 222 -13.58 9.04 1.85
C SER A 222 -13.74 9.62 0.46
N VAL A 223 -13.04 10.70 0.13
CA VAL A 223 -13.05 11.31 -1.20
C VAL A 223 -11.68 11.11 -1.84
N LYS A 224 -11.63 10.71 -3.11
CA LYS A 224 -10.41 10.44 -3.86
C LYS A 224 -9.51 9.32 -3.27
N ASP A 225 -10.08 8.45 -2.44
CA ASP A 225 -9.37 7.31 -1.87
C ASP A 225 -10.30 6.10 -1.68
N ALA A 226 -10.56 5.42 -2.80
CA ALA A 226 -11.37 4.21 -2.79
C ALA A 226 -10.69 3.07 -2.00
N SER A 227 -9.36 3.01 -1.98
CA SER A 227 -8.64 1.95 -1.28
C SER A 227 -8.84 1.98 0.22
N THR A 228 -8.92 3.16 0.86
CA THR A 228 -9.20 3.28 2.30
C THR A 228 -10.63 2.86 2.61
N GLN A 229 -11.60 3.24 1.78
CA GLN A 229 -12.99 2.80 1.93
C GLN A 229 -13.15 1.29 1.70
N PHE A 230 -12.41 0.71 0.74
CA PHE A 230 -12.32 -0.74 0.57
C PHE A 230 -11.79 -1.42 1.84
N ARG A 231 -10.73 -0.91 2.44
CA ARG A 231 -10.13 -1.53 3.64
C ARG A 231 -11.08 -1.53 4.84
N LEU A 232 -11.82 -0.44 5.07
CA LEU A 232 -12.86 -0.43 6.11
C LEU A 232 -13.97 -1.43 5.79
N PHE A 233 -14.52 -1.40 4.57
CA PHE A 233 -15.53 -2.35 4.12
C PHE A 233 -15.06 -3.79 4.29
N TRP A 234 -13.85 -4.11 3.80
CA TRP A 234 -13.28 -5.45 3.84
C TRP A 234 -13.10 -5.96 5.28
N SER A 235 -12.62 -5.10 6.18
CA SER A 235 -12.50 -5.44 7.60
C SER A 235 -13.86 -5.80 8.21
N LEU A 236 -14.87 -4.97 8.01
CA LEU A 236 -16.22 -5.17 8.55
C LEU A 236 -16.90 -6.41 7.94
N TYR A 237 -16.82 -6.56 6.63
CA TYR A 237 -17.38 -7.71 5.91
C TYR A 237 -16.80 -9.03 6.41
N ARG A 238 -15.48 -9.06 6.67
CA ARG A 238 -14.81 -10.24 7.22
C ARG A 238 -15.14 -10.48 8.69
N GLN A 239 -15.38 -9.45 9.49
CA GLN A 239 -15.85 -9.55 10.88
C GLN A 239 -17.29 -10.09 10.97
N LEU A 240 -18.09 -9.95 9.92
CA LEU A 240 -19.42 -10.57 9.78
C LEU A 240 -19.38 -12.03 9.31
N GLY A 241 -18.19 -12.59 9.14
CA GLY A 241 -18.05 -13.95 8.59
C GLY A 241 -18.19 -14.01 7.07
N GLY A 242 -18.26 -12.89 6.37
CA GLY A 242 -18.21 -12.83 4.92
C GLY A 242 -16.95 -13.54 4.41
N GLY A 243 -17.10 -14.42 3.42
CA GLY A 243 -16.03 -15.15 2.77
C GLY A 243 -15.20 -14.25 1.85
N ASP A 244 -14.57 -14.85 0.83
CA ASP A 244 -13.94 -14.06 -0.22
C ASP A 244 -15.00 -13.39 -1.12
N LEU A 245 -14.61 -12.31 -1.77
CA LEU A 245 -15.49 -11.64 -2.76
C LEU A 245 -15.47 -12.37 -4.11
N VAL A 246 -14.37 -13.02 -4.41
CA VAL A 246 -14.14 -13.77 -5.65
C VAL A 246 -13.39 -15.07 -5.38
N ALA A 247 -13.61 -16.07 -6.23
CA ALA A 247 -12.95 -17.38 -6.20
C ALA A 247 -12.33 -17.68 -7.58
N ASP A 248 -11.63 -18.80 -7.66
CA ASP A 248 -11.05 -19.32 -8.92
C ASP A 248 -10.17 -18.24 -9.60
N ARG A 249 -9.31 -17.58 -8.79
CA ARG A 249 -8.40 -16.51 -9.23
C ARG A 249 -9.13 -15.32 -9.90
N GLY A 250 -10.35 -15.03 -9.42
CA GLY A 250 -11.17 -13.92 -9.90
C GLY A 250 -12.20 -14.28 -10.98
N ARG A 251 -12.24 -15.56 -11.44
CA ARG A 251 -13.19 -15.96 -12.48
C ARG A 251 -14.62 -16.14 -11.97
N ARG A 252 -14.81 -16.34 -10.65
CA ARG A 252 -16.12 -16.55 -10.04
C ARG A 252 -16.36 -15.57 -8.90
N VAL A 253 -17.45 -14.84 -8.95
CA VAL A 253 -17.88 -13.91 -7.89
C VAL A 253 -18.70 -14.65 -6.85
N VAL A 254 -18.29 -14.54 -5.58
CA VAL A 254 -18.88 -15.27 -4.44
C VAL A 254 -19.31 -14.35 -3.30
N VAL A 255 -19.55 -13.08 -3.59
CA VAL A 255 -19.96 -12.06 -2.60
C VAL A 255 -21.18 -12.51 -1.82
N ASP A 256 -21.07 -12.55 -0.49
CA ASP A 256 -22.23 -12.56 0.41
C ASP A 256 -22.84 -11.16 0.45
N THR A 257 -23.95 -10.97 -0.26
CA THR A 257 -24.59 -9.66 -0.36
C THR A 257 -25.28 -9.24 0.92
N ALA A 258 -25.65 -10.16 1.81
CA ALA A 258 -26.24 -9.83 3.10
C ALA A 258 -25.16 -9.25 4.04
N ALA A 259 -24.04 -9.96 4.20
CA ALA A 259 -22.90 -9.46 4.97
C ALA A 259 -22.34 -8.15 4.38
N ALA A 260 -22.29 -8.02 3.05
CA ALA A 260 -21.86 -6.79 2.39
C ALA A 260 -22.80 -5.62 2.68
N ALA A 261 -24.12 -5.84 2.64
CA ALA A 261 -25.10 -4.79 2.95
C ALA A 261 -25.01 -4.36 4.43
N GLU A 262 -24.79 -5.28 5.35
CA GLU A 262 -24.62 -4.98 6.78
C GLU A 262 -23.35 -4.21 7.07
N ALA A 263 -22.21 -4.61 6.50
CA ALA A 263 -20.96 -3.86 6.59
C ALA A 263 -21.11 -2.42 6.06
N LEU A 264 -21.77 -2.26 4.90
CA LEU A 264 -22.07 -0.95 4.32
C LEU A 264 -23.05 -0.13 5.17
N ALA A 265 -24.03 -0.78 5.80
CA ALA A 265 -24.98 -0.11 6.71
C ALA A 265 -24.24 0.48 7.92
N TYR A 266 -23.29 -0.26 8.50
CA TYR A 266 -22.46 0.26 9.58
C TYR A 266 -21.59 1.44 9.12
N MET A 267 -20.95 1.34 7.96
CA MET A 267 -20.19 2.46 7.38
C MET A 267 -21.07 3.70 7.21
N ARG A 268 -22.31 3.54 6.71
CA ARG A 268 -23.29 4.63 6.59
C ARG A 268 -23.69 5.19 7.94
N ARG A 269 -23.76 4.36 8.97
CA ARG A 269 -24.11 4.77 10.33
C ARG A 269 -23.10 5.81 10.88
N LEU A 270 -21.80 5.65 10.62
CA LEU A 270 -20.75 6.59 11.05
C LEU A 270 -21.03 8.02 10.57
N THR A 271 -21.49 8.19 9.34
CA THR A 271 -21.79 9.51 8.77
C THR A 271 -23.21 9.98 9.08
N LYS A 272 -24.19 9.08 9.11
CA LYS A 272 -25.58 9.39 9.47
C LYS A 272 -25.69 9.93 10.89
N GLU A 273 -24.93 9.38 11.83
CA GLU A 273 -24.85 9.83 13.22
C GLU A 273 -23.89 11.00 13.41
N LYS A 274 -23.28 11.47 12.32
CA LYS A 274 -22.39 12.65 12.31
C LYS A 274 -21.21 12.50 13.28
N VAL A 275 -20.70 11.28 13.49
CA VAL A 275 -19.50 11.05 14.29
C VAL A 275 -18.23 11.07 13.41
N VAL A 276 -18.37 10.83 12.09
CA VAL A 276 -17.31 10.92 11.10
C VAL A 276 -17.78 11.85 9.97
N PRO A 277 -16.94 12.72 9.41
CA PRO A 277 -17.32 13.57 8.27
C PRO A 277 -17.62 12.73 7.03
N PRO A 278 -18.64 13.06 6.25
CA PRO A 278 -18.97 12.32 5.03
C PRO A 278 -17.93 12.53 3.90
N ALA A 279 -17.13 13.61 4.00
CA ALA A 279 -16.11 13.93 3.02
C ALA A 279 -14.82 14.36 3.72
N ALA A 280 -13.79 13.51 3.62
CA ALA A 280 -12.42 13.83 3.96
C ALA A 280 -11.56 13.58 2.72
N ASP A 281 -10.84 14.60 2.23
CA ASP A 281 -10.12 14.58 0.96
C ASP A 281 -8.82 13.76 1.06
N GLY A 282 -8.90 12.51 0.69
CA GLY A 282 -7.80 11.55 0.76
C GLY A 282 -7.27 11.34 2.19
N GLN A 283 -6.21 10.58 2.30
CA GLN A 283 -5.56 10.29 3.59
C GLN A 283 -5.05 11.58 4.26
N GLY A 284 -4.49 12.51 3.49
CA GLY A 284 -3.99 13.79 4.02
C GLY A 284 -5.08 14.62 4.69
N GLY A 285 -6.29 14.67 4.15
CA GLY A 285 -7.44 15.35 4.76
C GLY A 285 -7.87 14.68 6.06
N ALA A 286 -7.96 13.34 6.09
CA ALA A 286 -8.33 12.59 7.28
C ALA A 286 -7.30 12.76 8.41
N ILE A 287 -6.00 12.65 8.10
CA ILE A 287 -4.89 12.87 9.05
C ILE A 287 -4.91 14.29 9.60
N THR A 288 -5.19 15.29 8.75
CA THR A 288 -5.26 16.70 9.18
C THR A 288 -6.33 16.89 10.26
N LEU A 289 -7.48 16.23 10.17
CA LEU A 289 -8.50 16.30 11.21
C LEU A 289 -8.00 15.78 12.56
N LEU A 290 -7.28 14.65 12.58
CA LEU A 290 -6.65 14.13 13.79
C LEU A 290 -5.58 15.09 14.32
N ASN A 291 -4.64 15.51 13.46
CA ASN A 291 -3.49 16.34 13.85
C ASN A 291 -3.90 17.71 14.38
N THR A 292 -4.99 18.28 13.87
CA THR A 292 -5.52 19.59 14.33
C THR A 292 -6.49 19.46 15.52
N GLY A 293 -6.73 18.26 16.04
CA GLY A 293 -7.66 18.01 17.14
C GLY A 293 -9.14 18.18 16.77
N LYS A 294 -9.45 18.19 15.47
CA LYS A 294 -10.83 18.21 14.95
C LYS A 294 -11.45 16.82 14.86
N ALA A 295 -10.68 15.76 15.09
CA ALA A 295 -11.15 14.41 15.27
C ALA A 295 -10.36 13.75 16.40
N GLY A 296 -11.04 12.92 17.23
CA GLY A 296 -10.39 12.15 18.30
C GLY A 296 -9.76 10.87 17.80
N PHE A 297 -10.34 10.28 16.75
CA PHE A 297 -9.91 9.02 16.15
C PHE A 297 -9.59 9.17 14.66
N LEU A 298 -8.71 8.27 14.13
CA LEU A 298 -8.46 8.11 12.70
C LEU A 298 -8.39 6.61 12.39
N MET A 299 -9.17 6.17 11.41
CA MET A 299 -9.09 4.82 10.83
C MET A 299 -8.23 4.89 9.57
N ASP A 300 -7.02 4.33 9.63
CA ASP A 300 -6.08 4.32 8.50
C ASP A 300 -5.07 3.17 8.66
N GLY A 301 -4.18 2.99 7.71
CA GLY A 301 -3.12 2.00 7.80
C GLY A 301 -1.92 2.45 8.64
N VAL A 302 -1.15 1.49 9.09
CA VAL A 302 0.03 1.72 9.96
C VAL A 302 1.08 2.63 9.33
N TRP A 303 1.15 2.74 8.01
CA TRP A 303 2.09 3.59 7.25
C TRP A 303 1.93 5.09 7.50
N GLN A 304 0.85 5.51 8.16
CA GLN A 304 0.62 6.93 8.50
C GLN A 304 1.31 7.36 9.80
N VAL A 305 1.93 6.44 10.55
CA VAL A 305 2.48 6.73 11.87
C VAL A 305 3.49 7.88 11.85
N LEU A 306 4.35 7.95 10.84
CA LEU A 306 5.35 9.01 10.74
C LEU A 306 4.71 10.37 10.41
N ALA A 307 3.64 10.39 9.60
CA ALA A 307 2.89 11.61 9.33
C ALA A 307 2.19 12.16 10.58
N VAL A 308 1.66 11.28 11.44
CA VAL A 308 1.06 11.69 12.71
C VAL A 308 2.14 12.09 13.72
N LYS A 309 3.25 11.34 13.83
CA LYS A 309 4.40 11.71 14.70
C LYS A 309 4.97 13.08 14.34
N SER A 310 5.04 13.43 13.05
CA SER A 310 5.57 14.72 12.60
C SER A 310 4.77 15.93 13.10
N ALA A 311 3.49 15.76 13.36
CA ALA A 311 2.62 16.79 13.92
C ALA A 311 2.84 17.04 15.42
N LYS A 312 3.67 16.22 16.09
CA LYS A 312 3.99 16.34 17.53
C LYS A 312 2.77 16.36 18.44
N VAL A 313 1.68 15.72 18.03
CA VAL A 313 0.47 15.57 18.83
C VAL A 313 0.58 14.39 19.77
N LYS A 314 -0.15 14.42 20.87
CA LYS A 314 -0.27 13.27 21.79
C LYS A 314 -1.20 12.24 21.16
N PHE A 315 -0.70 11.09 20.77
CA PHE A 315 -1.50 10.03 20.16
C PHE A 315 -0.97 8.64 20.54
N ASP A 316 -1.80 7.67 20.35
CA ASP A 316 -1.46 6.25 20.40
C ASP A 316 -2.27 5.49 19.35
N MET A 317 -2.01 4.20 19.22
CA MET A 317 -2.65 3.35 18.22
C MET A 317 -3.06 2.01 18.84
N ARG A 318 -4.07 1.38 18.25
CA ARG A 318 -4.50 0.02 18.60
C ARG A 318 -5.07 -0.71 17.38
N PRO A 319 -5.27 -2.01 17.45
CA PRO A 319 -6.03 -2.73 16.42
C PRO A 319 -7.37 -2.03 16.15
N LEU A 320 -7.85 -2.09 14.89
CA LEU A 320 -9.21 -1.68 14.57
C LEU A 320 -10.19 -2.43 15.49
N PRO A 321 -11.19 -1.80 16.09
CA PRO A 321 -12.14 -2.48 16.97
C PRO A 321 -12.85 -3.65 16.27
N ARG A 322 -13.16 -4.68 17.03
CA ARG A 322 -14.02 -5.78 16.58
C ARG A 322 -15.49 -5.32 16.65
N ILE A 323 -15.95 -4.75 15.55
CA ILE A 323 -17.31 -4.19 15.46
C ILE A 323 -18.35 -5.30 15.49
N PHE A 324 -18.13 -6.41 14.78
CA PHE A 324 -19.02 -7.57 14.77
C PHE A 324 -18.32 -8.75 15.47
N LYS A 325 -19.03 -9.41 16.38
CA LYS A 325 -18.46 -10.44 17.26
C LYS A 325 -18.81 -11.88 16.84
N ASP A 326 -19.59 -12.05 15.78
CA ASP A 326 -20.08 -13.36 15.32
C ASP A 326 -19.01 -14.18 14.59
N ALA A 327 -17.93 -13.52 14.14
CA ALA A 327 -16.77 -14.15 13.50
C ALA A 327 -15.47 -13.82 14.24
N PRO A 328 -14.36 -14.51 13.96
CA PRO A 328 -13.04 -14.14 14.44
C PRO A 328 -12.66 -12.70 14.06
N TYR A 329 -11.82 -12.07 14.88
CA TYR A 329 -11.27 -10.75 14.56
C TYR A 329 -10.65 -10.72 13.17
N ALA A 330 -10.98 -9.69 12.40
CA ALA A 330 -10.42 -9.47 11.09
C ALA A 330 -10.19 -7.97 10.84
N CYS A 331 -9.07 -7.65 10.21
CA CYS A 331 -8.80 -6.32 9.67
C CYS A 331 -8.11 -6.44 8.31
N ALA A 332 -8.45 -5.55 7.39
CA ALA A 332 -7.76 -5.46 6.10
C ALA A 332 -6.27 -5.24 6.31
N ALA A 333 -5.46 -6.00 5.63
CA ALA A 333 -4.01 -5.90 5.68
C ALA A 333 -3.40 -6.35 4.36
N ASP A 334 -2.17 -5.94 4.12
CA ASP A 334 -1.30 -6.54 3.11
C ASP A 334 0.10 -6.70 3.71
N SER A 335 1.04 -7.15 2.92
CA SER A 335 2.44 -7.28 3.28
C SER A 335 3.30 -6.82 2.13
N HIS A 336 4.33 -6.06 2.41
CA HIS A 336 5.40 -5.84 1.44
C HIS A 336 6.32 -7.07 1.40
N ALA A 337 6.80 -7.37 0.23
CA ALA A 337 7.72 -8.47 0.02
C ALA A 337 8.78 -8.11 -1.02
N LEU A 338 9.92 -8.77 -0.94
CA LEU A 338 10.99 -8.69 -1.92
C LEU A 338 10.85 -9.86 -2.89
N VAL A 339 10.89 -9.56 -4.18
CA VAL A 339 10.78 -10.54 -5.28
C VAL A 339 11.96 -10.41 -6.22
N LEU A 340 12.24 -11.50 -6.93
CA LEU A 340 13.19 -11.54 -8.03
C LEU A 340 12.40 -11.57 -9.35
N PRO A 341 12.28 -10.45 -10.08
CA PRO A 341 11.65 -10.44 -11.38
C PRO A 341 12.41 -11.33 -12.37
N LYS A 342 11.68 -12.07 -13.21
CA LYS A 342 12.28 -13.06 -14.12
C LYS A 342 13.14 -12.39 -15.17
N ALA A 343 14.43 -12.76 -15.21
CA ALA A 343 15.40 -12.28 -16.19
C ALA A 343 15.75 -13.37 -17.22
N PRO A 344 16.07 -13.03 -18.49
CA PRO A 344 16.39 -14.00 -19.54
C PRO A 344 17.62 -14.88 -19.23
N SER A 345 18.55 -14.37 -18.42
CA SER A 345 19.75 -15.11 -17.99
C SER A 345 20.13 -14.66 -16.59
N GLU A 346 19.82 -15.48 -15.60
CA GLU A 346 20.26 -15.23 -14.22
C GLU A 346 21.52 -16.05 -13.94
N LYS A 347 22.62 -15.36 -13.63
CA LYS A 347 23.84 -16.02 -13.20
C LYS A 347 23.75 -16.30 -11.70
N ALA A 348 24.25 -17.47 -11.25
CA ALA A 348 24.25 -17.88 -9.84
C ALA A 348 24.78 -16.78 -8.88
N ARG A 349 25.83 -16.05 -9.28
CA ARG A 349 26.38 -14.91 -8.51
C ARG A 349 25.37 -13.78 -8.30
N ARG A 350 24.44 -13.54 -9.24
CA ARG A 350 23.41 -12.49 -9.08
C ARG A 350 22.32 -12.92 -8.13
N LEU A 351 21.93 -14.19 -8.20
CA LEU A 351 21.00 -14.76 -7.25
C LEU A 351 21.54 -14.63 -5.83
N ASP A 352 22.77 -15.04 -5.60
CA ASP A 352 23.44 -14.98 -4.30
C ASP A 352 23.49 -13.54 -3.75
N MET A 353 23.94 -12.57 -4.55
CA MET A 353 23.96 -11.14 -4.19
C MET A 353 22.55 -10.58 -3.91
N SER A 354 21.54 -11.01 -4.66
CA SER A 354 20.15 -10.59 -4.44
C SER A 354 19.60 -11.12 -3.12
N LEU A 355 19.89 -12.39 -2.79
CA LEU A 355 19.49 -12.99 -1.53
C LEU A 355 20.24 -12.39 -0.34
N GLU A 356 21.50 -12.04 -0.49
CA GLU A 356 22.29 -11.33 0.52
C GLU A 356 21.70 -9.93 0.79
N PHE A 357 21.29 -9.20 -0.26
CA PHE A 357 20.58 -7.93 -0.11
C PHE A 357 19.26 -8.13 0.62
N ILE A 358 18.45 -9.15 0.26
CA ILE A 358 17.20 -9.48 0.93
C ILE A 358 17.43 -9.79 2.40
N ALA A 359 18.44 -10.60 2.74
CA ALA A 359 18.82 -10.91 4.12
C ALA A 359 19.20 -9.65 4.91
N SER A 360 20.00 -8.76 4.31
CA SER A 360 20.37 -7.47 4.92
C SER A 360 19.15 -6.59 5.19
N MET A 361 18.17 -6.53 4.27
CA MET A 361 16.90 -5.81 4.50
C MET A 361 16.15 -6.37 5.71
N LEU A 362 16.04 -7.69 5.83
CA LEU A 362 15.36 -8.33 6.97
C LEU A 362 16.09 -8.12 8.29
N HIS A 363 17.42 -8.23 8.30
CA HIS A 363 18.24 -7.95 9.49
C HIS A 363 18.12 -6.49 9.95
N SER A 364 17.80 -5.56 9.04
CA SER A 364 17.58 -4.14 9.32
C SER A 364 16.10 -3.78 9.50
N SER A 365 15.20 -4.76 9.57
CA SER A 365 13.74 -4.52 9.57
C SER A 365 13.20 -3.80 10.81
N ASN A 366 14.01 -3.62 11.87
CA ASN A 366 13.71 -2.69 12.94
C ASN A 366 13.56 -1.24 12.44
N LEU A 367 14.36 -0.81 11.47
CA LEU A 367 14.22 0.49 10.83
C LEU A 367 12.89 0.61 10.07
N TRP A 368 12.44 -0.49 9.45
CA TRP A 368 11.16 -0.56 8.78
C TRP A 368 9.99 -0.49 9.78
N ALA A 369 10.12 -1.19 10.91
CA ALA A 369 9.15 -1.17 12.00
C ALA A 369 8.91 0.24 12.57
N GLU A 370 9.94 1.10 12.63
CA GLU A 370 9.79 2.49 13.04
C GLU A 370 8.80 3.26 12.15
N GLY A 371 8.67 2.87 10.88
CA GLY A 371 7.69 3.39 9.91
C GLY A 371 6.26 2.91 10.17
N GLY A 372 6.04 2.02 11.13
CA GLY A 372 4.70 1.53 11.50
C GLY A 372 4.45 0.06 11.15
N HIS A 373 5.28 -0.54 10.33
CA HIS A 373 5.08 -1.88 9.82
C HIS A 373 5.36 -2.96 10.87
N VAL A 374 4.51 -3.99 10.94
CA VAL A 374 4.73 -5.16 11.81
C VAL A 374 5.72 -6.09 11.10
N PRO A 375 6.94 -6.32 11.61
CA PRO A 375 7.93 -7.13 10.91
C PRO A 375 7.43 -8.56 10.67
N ALA A 376 7.56 -9.06 9.44
CA ALA A 376 7.35 -10.48 9.14
C ALA A 376 8.53 -11.34 9.62
N TRP A 377 9.70 -10.72 9.82
CA TRP A 377 10.91 -11.35 10.32
C TRP A 377 10.85 -11.53 11.84
N LEU A 378 10.64 -12.77 12.31
CA LEU A 378 10.45 -13.08 13.72
C LEU A 378 11.61 -12.66 14.64
N PRO A 379 12.91 -12.74 14.23
CA PRO A 379 13.99 -12.22 15.08
C PRO A 379 13.81 -10.74 15.42
N THR A 380 13.35 -9.89 14.48
CA THR A 380 13.03 -8.49 14.78
C THR A 380 11.75 -8.37 15.60
N GLN A 381 10.68 -9.04 15.20
CA GLN A 381 9.39 -8.99 15.90
C GLN A 381 9.52 -9.40 17.39
N ARG A 382 10.38 -10.40 17.68
CA ARG A 382 10.63 -10.90 19.02
C ARG A 382 11.71 -10.13 19.78
N SER A 383 12.38 -9.16 19.16
CA SER A 383 13.42 -8.38 19.79
C SER A 383 12.86 -7.48 20.92
N HIS A 384 13.70 -7.17 21.89
CA HIS A 384 13.37 -6.20 22.94
C HIS A 384 13.06 -4.84 22.33
N THR A 385 13.87 -4.38 21.37
CA THR A 385 13.72 -3.10 20.67
C THR A 385 12.33 -2.94 20.03
N TYR A 386 11.82 -3.99 19.36
CA TYR A 386 10.49 -3.91 18.74
C TYR A 386 9.36 -3.93 19.78
N ARG A 387 9.49 -4.76 20.82
CA ARG A 387 8.45 -4.86 21.87
C ARG A 387 8.27 -3.57 22.66
N GLU A 388 9.31 -2.77 22.78
CA GLU A 388 9.27 -1.46 23.43
C GLU A 388 8.99 -0.29 22.47
N LEU A 389 8.90 -0.57 21.16
CA LEU A 389 8.62 0.46 20.16
C LEU A 389 7.15 0.88 20.23
N VAL A 390 6.91 2.11 20.68
CA VAL A 390 5.57 2.68 20.83
C VAL A 390 5.30 3.68 19.66
N PRO A 391 4.11 3.66 19.06
CA PRO A 391 2.92 2.85 19.35
C PRO A 391 2.90 1.46 18.69
N GLN A 392 3.94 1.05 17.98
CA GLN A 392 3.96 -0.15 17.13
C GLN A 392 3.59 -1.43 17.89
N SER A 393 4.11 -1.60 19.10
CA SER A 393 3.79 -2.76 19.94
C SER A 393 2.33 -2.80 20.41
N HIS A 394 1.64 -1.64 20.48
CA HIS A 394 0.25 -1.57 20.96
C HIS A 394 -0.77 -2.07 19.92
N TYR A 395 -0.44 -2.08 18.66
CA TYR A 395 -1.32 -2.58 17.58
C TYR A 395 -0.79 -3.82 16.87
N ALA A 396 0.39 -4.32 17.23
CA ALA A 396 1.03 -5.45 16.54
C ALA A 396 0.10 -6.66 16.38
N ALA A 397 -0.74 -6.94 17.39
CA ALA A 397 -1.73 -8.03 17.37
C ALA A 397 -2.77 -7.89 16.23
N ALA A 398 -2.91 -6.72 15.60
CA ALA A 398 -3.76 -6.59 14.41
C ALA A 398 -3.29 -7.50 13.25
N ALA A 399 -1.99 -7.80 13.17
CA ALA A 399 -1.44 -8.72 12.18
C ALA A 399 -1.99 -10.15 12.31
N ASP A 400 -2.39 -10.58 13.52
CA ASP A 400 -3.00 -11.91 13.75
C ASP A 400 -4.37 -12.04 13.08
N GLY A 401 -5.07 -10.92 12.91
CA GLY A 401 -6.36 -10.84 12.22
C GLY A 401 -6.27 -10.37 10.76
N ALA A 402 -5.06 -10.32 10.19
CA ALA A 402 -4.86 -9.81 8.83
C ALA A 402 -5.64 -10.60 7.78
N VAL A 403 -6.47 -9.90 7.02
CA VAL A 403 -7.17 -10.44 5.85
C VAL A 403 -6.67 -9.71 4.59
N TYR A 404 -6.03 -10.48 3.73
CA TYR A 404 -5.48 -9.98 2.46
C TYR A 404 -6.57 -9.82 1.42
N ASP A 405 -6.29 -9.01 0.39
CA ASP A 405 -7.17 -8.90 -0.76
C ASP A 405 -7.45 -10.27 -1.39
N PRO A 406 -8.66 -10.47 -1.92
CA PRO A 406 -8.97 -11.67 -2.67
C PRO A 406 -8.03 -11.87 -3.87
N ALA A 407 -7.58 -13.11 -4.08
CA ALA A 407 -6.70 -13.44 -5.20
C ALA A 407 -7.46 -13.36 -6.54
N ALA A 408 -7.13 -12.34 -7.34
CA ALA A 408 -7.68 -12.13 -8.68
C ALA A 408 -6.68 -11.36 -9.53
N TRP A 409 -6.67 -11.59 -10.84
CA TRP A 409 -5.81 -10.83 -11.75
C TRP A 409 -6.11 -9.32 -11.75
N TYR A 410 -7.32 -8.92 -11.39
CA TYR A 410 -7.74 -7.54 -11.18
C TYR A 410 -7.74 -7.12 -9.70
N GLY A 411 -7.17 -7.95 -8.82
CA GLY A 411 -7.09 -7.76 -7.37
C GLY A 411 -5.74 -7.27 -6.87
N GLY A 412 -5.64 -7.13 -5.55
CA GLY A 412 -4.44 -6.71 -4.81
C GLY A 412 -4.25 -5.20 -4.72
N ALA A 413 -3.15 -4.79 -4.12
CA ALA A 413 -2.85 -3.38 -3.83
C ALA A 413 -3.00 -2.45 -5.04
N GLY A 414 -3.80 -1.39 -4.89
CA GLY A 414 -4.05 -0.39 -5.92
C GLY A 414 -4.81 -0.91 -7.15
N SER A 415 -5.57 -1.98 -7.01
CA SER A 415 -6.24 -2.69 -8.10
C SER A 415 -7.60 -2.10 -8.47
N THR A 416 -8.11 -2.59 -9.63
CA THR A 416 -9.48 -2.28 -10.05
C THR A 416 -10.52 -2.86 -9.07
N LEU A 417 -10.25 -4.01 -8.44
CA LEU A 417 -11.12 -4.57 -7.40
C LEU A 417 -11.26 -3.59 -6.22
N GLN A 418 -10.14 -3.10 -5.68
CA GLN A 418 -10.17 -2.11 -4.60
C GLN A 418 -10.92 -0.84 -5.03
N GLN A 419 -10.74 -0.41 -6.29
CA GLN A 419 -11.41 0.78 -6.81
C GLN A 419 -12.92 0.60 -6.86
N VAL A 420 -13.43 -0.46 -7.51
CA VAL A 420 -14.88 -0.62 -7.70
C VAL A 420 -15.61 -0.89 -6.38
N VAL A 421 -15.02 -1.69 -5.49
CA VAL A 421 -15.61 -1.97 -4.18
C VAL A 421 -15.56 -0.73 -3.29
N GLY A 422 -14.42 -0.02 -3.28
CA GLY A 422 -14.26 1.21 -2.51
C GLY A 422 -15.16 2.35 -2.99
N ASP A 423 -15.37 2.50 -4.30
CA ASP A 423 -16.30 3.49 -4.87
C ASP A 423 -17.75 3.19 -4.48
N ALA A 424 -18.15 1.91 -4.50
CA ALA A 424 -19.46 1.50 -4.04
C ALA A 424 -19.63 1.76 -2.53
N ALA A 425 -18.62 1.44 -1.73
CA ALA A 425 -18.60 1.72 -0.29
C ALA A 425 -18.65 3.24 -0.01
N THR A 426 -17.87 4.05 -0.73
CA THR A 426 -17.91 5.52 -0.64
C THR A 426 -19.31 6.07 -0.94
N SER A 427 -19.97 5.55 -1.98
CA SER A 427 -21.32 5.97 -2.36
C SER A 427 -22.34 5.73 -1.24
N VAL A 428 -22.21 4.60 -0.52
CA VAL A 428 -23.06 4.31 0.65
C VAL A 428 -22.65 5.15 1.85
N PHE A 429 -21.35 5.26 2.13
CA PHE A 429 -20.79 6.04 3.24
C PHE A 429 -21.25 7.50 3.19
N THR A 430 -21.21 8.12 2.02
CA THR A 430 -21.70 9.50 1.82
C THR A 430 -23.23 9.63 1.81
N GLY A 431 -23.95 8.53 1.61
CA GLY A 431 -25.40 8.51 1.55
C GLY A 431 -26.01 8.71 0.17
N ALA A 432 -25.20 8.66 -0.88
CA ALA A 432 -25.67 8.73 -2.25
C ALA A 432 -26.39 7.44 -2.69
N THR A 433 -26.09 6.30 -2.04
CA THR A 433 -26.68 5.00 -2.33
C THR A 433 -27.05 4.29 -1.01
N GLY A 434 -28.10 3.47 -1.02
CA GLY A 434 -28.46 2.64 0.14
C GLY A 434 -27.57 1.39 0.25
N PRO A 435 -27.44 0.80 1.47
CA PRO A 435 -26.54 -0.34 1.71
C PRO A 435 -26.80 -1.55 0.80
N THR A 436 -28.04 -1.97 0.63
CA THR A 436 -28.43 -3.09 -0.24
C THR A 436 -28.05 -2.82 -1.70
N ALA A 437 -28.35 -1.62 -2.20
CA ALA A 437 -27.99 -1.24 -3.57
C ALA A 437 -26.48 -1.16 -3.76
N GLY A 438 -25.72 -0.74 -2.72
CA GLY A 438 -24.27 -0.76 -2.70
C GLY A 438 -23.71 -2.18 -2.80
N ALA A 439 -24.24 -3.13 -2.03
CA ALA A 439 -23.83 -4.54 -2.07
C ALA A 439 -24.10 -5.18 -3.44
N GLU A 440 -25.25 -4.89 -4.03
CA GLU A 440 -25.60 -5.36 -5.38
C GLU A 440 -24.71 -4.72 -6.46
N ARG A 441 -24.33 -3.45 -6.29
CA ARG A 441 -23.37 -2.78 -7.15
C ARG A 441 -22.00 -3.48 -7.08
N ILE A 442 -21.50 -3.78 -5.88
CA ILE A 442 -20.24 -4.54 -5.70
C ILE A 442 -20.31 -5.86 -6.48
N ARG A 443 -21.38 -6.65 -6.26
CA ARG A 443 -21.56 -7.93 -6.94
C ARG A 443 -21.58 -7.79 -8.45
N ARG A 444 -22.29 -6.81 -9.00
CA ARG A 444 -22.40 -6.57 -10.44
C ARG A 444 -21.05 -6.15 -11.05
N GLU A 445 -20.38 -5.17 -10.46
CA GLU A 445 -19.11 -4.67 -11.00
C GLU A 445 -17.99 -5.71 -10.92
N LEU A 446 -17.97 -6.55 -9.87
CA LEU A 446 -17.05 -7.69 -9.81
C LEU A 446 -17.34 -8.74 -10.90
N ARG A 447 -18.62 -8.99 -11.26
CA ARG A 447 -18.98 -9.87 -12.37
C ARG A 447 -18.53 -9.30 -13.72
N GLU A 448 -18.60 -8.00 -13.91
CA GLU A 448 -18.09 -7.33 -15.09
C GLU A 448 -16.56 -7.46 -15.21
N LEU A 449 -15.83 -7.38 -14.07
CA LEU A 449 -14.38 -7.61 -14.03
C LEU A 449 -14.05 -9.07 -14.31
N ALA A 450 -14.76 -10.02 -13.69
CA ALA A 450 -14.54 -11.45 -13.87
C ALA A 450 -14.81 -11.94 -15.31
N ALA A 451 -15.68 -11.25 -16.05
CA ALA A 451 -16.00 -11.56 -17.44
C ALA A 451 -14.94 -11.06 -18.44
N ARG A 452 -14.00 -10.19 -18.01
CA ARG A 452 -12.92 -9.71 -18.88
C ARG A 452 -11.84 -10.80 -19.02
N PRO A 453 -11.16 -10.87 -20.19
CA PRO A 453 -10.00 -11.76 -20.30
C PRO A 453 -8.90 -11.34 -19.33
N ALA A 454 -8.26 -12.32 -18.69
CA ALA A 454 -7.03 -12.04 -17.95
C ALA A 454 -5.96 -11.51 -18.93
N PRO A 455 -5.11 -10.54 -18.50
CA PRO A 455 -4.20 -9.87 -19.43
C PRO A 455 -3.09 -10.77 -19.99
N VAL A 456 -2.92 -12.00 -19.51
CA VAL A 456 -2.00 -13.04 -20.10
C VAL A 456 -2.48 -14.43 -19.66
#